data_548664c314a75bd7291e362debabf788
#
_entry.id   548664c314a75bd7291e362debabf788
#
_cell.length_a   1.000
_cell.length_b   1.000
_cell.length_c   1.000
_cell.angle_alpha   90.00
_cell.angle_beta   90.00
_cell.angle_gamma   90.00
#
_symmetry.space_group_name_H-M   'P 1'
#
loop_
_entity.id
_entity.type
_entity.pdbx_description
1 polymer ?
#
loop_
_entity_poly.entity_id
_entity_poly.type
_entity_poly.pdbx_seq_one_letter_code
_entity_poly.pdbx_strand_id
1 'polypeptide(L)'
;MDYLIMKLSTINRRGHRGSRRGKGELFSATSAETSASSAVKFFLFAALLCLINAPTQAQEPSPTPSPQQQTLSVPSVATDYRANPNKPLPSLNRVGVDMAEQKPLALREAITMALQNNKDIEVARDNVKIAEYDLLTVRGAYDPKFSAQSYYERIKTPAASFLSGATGAVETADFTATSRLEGLSPKGGGNYRVDFSAVRATTNNTFTALNPQYPTALTFNFTQPLMRGFRIDLPRRQIEVARKHLSLTDAQFRQRAIEVITSVQRSYWDLVFALRNLQIQRKSVQDARTQLEHNRRLVAEGQLAPIDIVAAETQLANFEQAEFTALEDVTRAENNLKNLVAEDQHSPLWNVSVVPTDDVDLTPPQASLSDAMKAATENRQELKQSDLAREINLLDQKLYRDQTKPQIDLVGTYGVVGNAGTLTSAVSPFSLTTNQLVTRVNQLSALAGLPVLPPTPTTSIPSNLIGGYGQSISNLASNQFNNFRVGVSISLPLRNRTAEGQLGHALVEGRRIATQREQLEQLIQVEVRNALQSLTTAEARLRSAAVARADAEQQYESEKRKLDAGQSTVFLVLERQTALATARGNELRAQTDLNKAIAELQRATGNSLTANNVTVQVR
;
A
#
# COMPACT_ATOMS: atom_id res chain seq x y z
N MET A 1 -47.10 6.51 22.60
CA MET A 1 -47.82 7.79 22.36
C MET A 1 -47.15 8.41 21.17
N ASP A 2 -47.60 8.06 20.05
CA ASP A 2 -48.69 8.56 19.22
C ASP A 2 -48.21 9.67 18.32
N TYR A 3 -48.24 9.32 17.09
CA TYR A 3 -49.02 9.73 15.90
C TYR A 3 -48.36 10.82 15.09
N LEU A 4 -48.30 10.94 13.80
CA LEU A 4 -49.05 10.35 12.62
C LEU A 4 -48.31 10.88 11.38
N ILE A 5 -47.92 10.11 10.40
CA ILE A 5 -48.62 9.74 9.13
C ILE A 5 -48.97 10.89 8.17
N MET A 6 -48.60 10.63 6.92
CA MET A 6 -49.24 11.08 5.64
C MET A 6 -48.64 12.32 4.99
N LYS A 7 -48.49 12.41 3.66
CA LYS A 7 -48.86 11.59 2.48
C LYS A 7 -48.17 12.14 1.23
N LEU A 8 -47.81 11.26 0.36
CA LEU A 8 -47.82 11.33 -1.11
C LEU A 8 -48.55 12.48 -1.81
N SER A 9 -47.93 13.04 -2.86
CA SER A 9 -48.59 12.98 -4.19
C SER A 9 -47.62 13.38 -5.33
N THR A 10 -47.52 12.49 -6.27
CA THR A 10 -47.20 12.61 -7.69
C THR A 10 -47.90 13.79 -8.38
N ILE A 11 -47.24 14.39 -9.38
CA ILE A 11 -47.82 14.67 -10.70
C ILE A 11 -46.75 15.13 -11.70
N ASN A 12 -46.85 14.59 -12.80
CA ASN A 12 -46.24 14.38 -14.07
C ASN A 12 -46.44 15.57 -15.04
N ARG A 13 -45.59 15.65 -16.06
CA ARG A 13 -45.79 16.05 -17.46
C ARG A 13 -45.19 17.37 -17.99
N ARG A 14 -44.32 17.16 -18.98
CA ARG A 14 -44.25 17.78 -20.34
C ARG A 14 -44.10 19.31 -20.43
N GLY A 15 -43.19 19.83 -21.18
CA GLY A 15 -42.67 19.61 -22.50
C GLY A 15 -42.21 20.94 -23.11
N HIS A 16 -41.47 20.87 -24.19
CA HIS A 16 -41.21 21.84 -25.25
C HIS A 16 -40.04 22.84 -25.16
N ARG A 17 -38.99 22.54 -25.96
CA ARG A 17 -38.52 23.26 -27.19
C ARG A 17 -38.35 24.78 -27.14
N GLY A 18 -37.14 25.22 -27.54
CA GLY A 18 -36.83 26.54 -28.13
C GLY A 18 -35.36 26.89 -28.01
N SER A 19 -34.57 26.54 -28.94
CA SER A 19 -33.79 27.25 -29.96
C SER A 19 -33.52 28.75 -29.71
N ARG A 20 -32.21 29.14 -29.68
CA ARG A 20 -31.47 30.12 -30.50
C ARG A 20 -30.24 30.66 -29.76
N ARG A 21 -29.04 30.41 -30.34
CA ARG A 21 -28.13 31.34 -31.08
C ARG A 21 -27.68 32.63 -30.35
N GLY A 22 -26.32 32.76 -30.28
CA GLY A 22 -25.56 34.03 -30.25
C GLY A 22 -24.27 33.83 -29.45
N LYS A 23 -23.17 33.57 -30.08
CA LYS A 23 -22.08 34.43 -30.60
C LYS A 23 -21.33 35.25 -29.53
N GLY A 24 -20.00 35.11 -29.54
CA GLY A 24 -18.98 36.12 -29.19
C GLY A 24 -18.01 35.57 -28.15
N GLU A 25 -16.84 35.05 -28.56
CA GLU A 25 -15.52 35.72 -28.62
C GLU A 25 -15.01 36.15 -27.23
N LEU A 26 -13.82 35.95 -26.78
CA LEU A 26 -12.46 35.71 -27.25
C LEU A 26 -11.51 35.75 -26.03
N PHE A 27 -10.29 35.23 -26.23
CA PHE A 27 -9.03 35.39 -25.49
C PHE A 27 -8.75 34.37 -24.40
N SER A 28 -7.89 33.46 -24.68
CA SER A 28 -6.41 33.35 -24.87
C SER A 28 -5.74 33.11 -23.53
N ALA A 29 -4.83 32.34 -23.30
CA ALA A 29 -3.73 31.73 -23.99
C ALA A 29 -2.92 30.85 -23.03
N THR A 30 -2.27 29.88 -23.61
CA THR A 30 -0.97 29.29 -23.27
C THR A 30 -0.83 28.29 -22.14
N SER A 31 -0.62 27.06 -22.52
CA SER A 31 0.70 26.45 -22.51
C SER A 31 0.69 25.15 -23.32
N ALA A 32 1.44 25.18 -24.39
CA ALA A 32 1.85 24.02 -25.18
C ALA A 32 2.97 23.29 -24.42
N GLU A 33 2.89 21.96 -24.42
CA GLU A 33 3.99 21.13 -24.88
C GLU A 33 3.68 19.65 -24.68
N THR A 34 4.05 18.89 -25.69
CA THR A 34 4.16 17.42 -25.76
C THR A 34 2.92 16.62 -26.14
N SER A 35 2.72 16.43 -27.45
CA SER A 35 2.45 15.13 -28.07
C SER A 35 2.46 15.21 -29.60
N ALA A 36 3.64 15.27 -30.17
CA ALA A 36 3.92 15.08 -31.60
C ALA A 36 4.18 13.58 -31.84
N SER A 37 3.16 12.74 -31.92
CA SER A 37 3.30 11.40 -32.52
C SER A 37 2.00 10.70 -32.97
N SER A 38 0.85 11.38 -33.00
CA SER A 38 -0.39 10.78 -33.46
C SER A 38 -1.00 11.38 -34.73
N ALA A 39 -0.41 12.44 -35.28
CA ALA A 39 -0.95 13.13 -36.46
C ALA A 39 -0.51 12.53 -37.81
N VAL A 40 0.47 11.62 -37.84
CA VAL A 40 0.97 11.02 -39.12
C VAL A 40 0.16 9.78 -39.53
N LYS A 41 -0.59 9.15 -38.64
CA LYS A 41 -1.39 7.95 -38.97
C LYS A 41 -2.80 8.27 -39.48
N PHE A 42 -3.31 9.46 -39.31
CA PHE A 42 -4.67 9.82 -39.76
C PHE A 42 -4.72 10.38 -41.20
N PHE A 43 -3.63 10.89 -41.73
CA PHE A 43 -3.58 11.41 -43.12
C PHE A 43 -3.37 10.35 -44.21
N LEU A 44 -2.90 9.15 -43.84
CA LEU A 44 -2.74 8.04 -44.79
C LEU A 44 -4.00 7.21 -45.01
N PHE A 45 -5.02 7.38 -44.17
CA PHE A 45 -6.30 6.67 -44.31
C PHE A 45 -7.36 7.47 -45.11
N ALA A 46 -7.21 8.78 -45.24
CA ALA A 46 -8.12 9.64 -45.99
C ALA A 46 -7.78 9.76 -47.49
N ALA A 47 -6.54 9.41 -47.88
CA ALA A 47 -6.12 9.45 -49.29
C ALA A 47 -6.41 8.17 -50.08
N LEU A 48 -6.86 7.08 -49.41
CA LEU A 48 -7.18 5.80 -50.07
C LEU A 48 -8.70 5.61 -50.34
N LEU A 49 -9.54 6.60 -50.05
CA LEU A 49 -10.98 6.50 -50.20
C LEU A 49 -11.56 7.28 -51.39
N CYS A 50 -10.72 7.90 -52.27
CA CYS A 50 -11.17 8.72 -53.37
C CYS A 50 -10.88 8.16 -54.79
N LEU A 51 -10.52 6.89 -54.92
CA LEU A 51 -10.21 6.31 -56.27
C LEU A 51 -10.91 4.99 -56.53
N ILE A 52 -12.23 4.83 -56.25
CA ILE A 52 -13.05 3.78 -56.89
C ILE A 52 -14.48 4.30 -57.01
N ASN A 53 -14.77 5.05 -58.07
CA ASN A 53 -16.12 5.17 -58.62
C ASN A 53 -16.05 4.80 -60.11
N ALA A 54 -16.27 3.51 -60.37
CA ALA A 54 -16.62 3.04 -61.71
C ALA A 54 -17.97 2.27 -61.58
N PRO A 55 -18.96 2.47 -62.46
CA PRO A 55 -20.24 1.80 -62.37
C PRO A 55 -20.10 0.34 -62.79
N THR A 56 -20.33 -0.58 -61.84
CA THR A 56 -20.42 -2.01 -62.14
C THR A 56 -21.89 -2.38 -62.38
N GLN A 57 -22.16 -2.98 -63.52
CA GLN A 57 -23.41 -3.63 -63.87
C GLN A 57 -23.82 -4.68 -62.88
N ALA A 58 -25.11 -4.73 -62.57
CA ALA A 58 -25.72 -5.74 -61.72
C ALA A 58 -25.54 -7.15 -62.32
N GLN A 59 -24.82 -8.01 -61.60
CA GLN A 59 -24.73 -9.43 -61.84
C GLN A 59 -25.53 -10.11 -60.73
N GLU A 60 -26.44 -11.02 -61.13
CA GLU A 60 -27.27 -11.81 -60.21
C GLU A 60 -26.44 -12.54 -59.13
N PRO A 61 -26.93 -12.66 -57.88
CA PRO A 61 -26.17 -13.30 -56.84
C PRO A 61 -26.13 -14.80 -57.05
N SER A 62 -24.95 -15.33 -57.32
CA SER A 62 -24.65 -16.76 -57.16
C SER A 62 -24.86 -17.17 -55.71
N PRO A 63 -25.33 -18.38 -55.40
CA PRO A 63 -25.56 -18.83 -54.02
C PRO A 63 -24.22 -18.84 -53.26
N THR A 64 -24.19 -18.07 -52.17
CA THR A 64 -23.09 -18.04 -51.21
C THR A 64 -22.89 -19.45 -50.66
N PRO A 65 -21.67 -20.05 -50.74
CA PRO A 65 -21.43 -21.28 -50.03
C PRO A 65 -21.54 -21.03 -48.53
N SER A 66 -22.37 -21.84 -47.87
CA SER A 66 -22.47 -21.85 -46.40
C SER A 66 -21.09 -21.85 -45.78
N PRO A 67 -20.84 -21.09 -44.70
CA PRO A 67 -19.57 -21.14 -44.00
C PRO A 67 -19.37 -22.58 -43.52
N GLN A 68 -18.44 -23.29 -44.16
CA GLN A 68 -17.95 -24.56 -43.61
C GLN A 68 -17.47 -24.26 -42.17
N GLN A 69 -18.21 -24.78 -41.21
CA GLN A 69 -17.70 -24.89 -39.85
C GLN A 69 -16.36 -25.60 -39.96
N GLN A 70 -15.29 -24.82 -39.83
CA GLN A 70 -13.95 -25.40 -39.55
C GLN A 70 -14.11 -26.08 -38.20
N THR A 71 -14.41 -27.37 -38.25
CA THR A 71 -14.22 -28.23 -37.09
C THR A 71 -12.75 -28.11 -36.71
N LEU A 72 -12.48 -27.46 -35.60
CA LEU A 72 -11.17 -27.43 -34.98
C LEU A 72 -10.76 -28.91 -34.81
N SER A 73 -9.92 -29.40 -35.69
CA SER A 73 -9.37 -30.74 -35.53
C SER A 73 -8.45 -30.70 -34.32
N VAL A 74 -8.86 -31.35 -33.25
CA VAL A 74 -7.98 -31.64 -32.13
C VAL A 74 -6.79 -32.41 -32.67
N PRO A 75 -5.53 -32.02 -32.38
CA PRO A 75 -4.35 -32.77 -32.85
C PRO A 75 -4.50 -34.22 -32.47
N SER A 76 -4.30 -35.11 -33.42
CA SER A 76 -4.33 -36.56 -33.17
C SER A 76 -3.20 -36.92 -32.21
N VAL A 77 -3.53 -37.48 -31.06
CA VAL A 77 -2.55 -38.09 -30.16
C VAL A 77 -2.14 -39.43 -30.78
N ALA A 78 -0.85 -39.72 -30.78
CA ALA A 78 -0.36 -41.03 -31.27
C ALA A 78 -1.06 -42.17 -30.53
N THR A 79 -1.81 -42.98 -31.28
CA THR A 79 -2.63 -44.07 -30.73
C THR A 79 -1.82 -45.29 -30.31
N ASP A 80 -0.59 -45.43 -30.79
CA ASP A 80 0.25 -46.62 -30.59
C ASP A 80 1.65 -46.23 -30.06
N TYR A 81 1.74 -45.86 -28.78
CA TYR A 81 3.04 -45.81 -28.13
C TYR A 81 3.50 -47.25 -27.79
N ARG A 82 4.52 -47.73 -28.47
CA ARG A 82 5.19 -49.00 -28.09
C ARG A 82 6.42 -48.67 -27.26
N ALA A 83 6.42 -49.09 -26.00
CA ALA A 83 7.60 -48.96 -25.15
C ALA A 83 8.80 -49.69 -25.80
N ASN A 84 9.95 -49.03 -25.90
CA ASN A 84 11.17 -49.68 -26.33
C ASN A 84 11.67 -50.60 -25.19
N PRO A 85 11.65 -51.92 -25.35
CA PRO A 85 12.03 -52.86 -24.30
C PRO A 85 13.51 -52.75 -23.89
N ASN A 86 14.35 -52.15 -24.74
CA ASN A 86 15.78 -51.95 -24.47
C ASN A 86 16.09 -50.62 -23.76
N LYS A 87 15.09 -49.73 -23.53
CA LYS A 87 15.28 -48.50 -22.80
C LYS A 87 14.99 -48.78 -21.32
N PRO A 88 15.99 -48.60 -20.42
CA PRO A 88 15.73 -48.77 -18.99
C PRO A 88 14.67 -47.79 -18.53
N LEU A 89 13.84 -48.23 -17.57
CA LEU A 89 12.91 -47.31 -16.87
C LEU A 89 13.66 -46.15 -16.23
N PRO A 90 13.07 -44.95 -16.16
CA PRO A 90 13.68 -43.83 -15.47
C PRO A 90 14.08 -44.21 -14.04
N SER A 91 15.18 -43.66 -13.56
CA SER A 91 15.58 -43.87 -12.17
C SER A 91 14.52 -43.29 -11.22
N LEU A 92 14.26 -43.97 -10.11
CA LEU A 92 13.37 -43.50 -9.04
C LEU A 92 14.00 -42.38 -8.18
N ASN A 93 15.08 -41.76 -8.67
CA ASN A 93 15.72 -40.64 -8.01
C ASN A 93 14.97 -39.36 -8.30
N ARG A 94 14.85 -38.50 -7.31
CA ARG A 94 14.22 -37.19 -7.45
C ARG A 94 15.20 -36.20 -8.06
N VAL A 95 14.74 -35.39 -9.00
CA VAL A 95 15.57 -34.40 -9.70
C VAL A 95 16.03 -33.30 -8.73
N GLY A 96 17.34 -33.06 -8.64
CA GLY A 96 17.93 -32.00 -7.85
C GLY A 96 17.92 -32.26 -6.33
N VAL A 97 17.64 -33.50 -5.88
CA VAL A 97 17.63 -33.86 -4.46
C VAL A 97 18.56 -35.01 -4.21
N ASP A 98 19.52 -34.84 -3.30
CA ASP A 98 20.33 -35.94 -2.82
C ASP A 98 19.53 -36.80 -1.83
N MET A 99 19.26 -38.04 -2.24
CA MET A 99 18.49 -38.98 -1.43
C MET A 99 19.29 -39.55 -0.25
N ALA A 100 20.60 -39.40 -0.26
CA ALA A 100 21.48 -39.84 0.83
C ALA A 100 21.49 -38.81 1.97
N GLU A 101 21.28 -37.52 1.64
CA GLU A 101 21.23 -36.48 2.62
C GLU A 101 19.77 -36.19 3.03
N GLN A 102 19.38 -36.68 4.21
CA GLN A 102 18.03 -36.52 4.75
C GLN A 102 18.04 -35.52 5.89
N LYS A 103 17.16 -34.50 5.82
CA LYS A 103 16.94 -33.54 6.89
C LYS A 103 15.63 -33.86 7.61
N PRO A 104 15.68 -34.34 8.86
CA PRO A 104 14.46 -34.45 9.66
C PRO A 104 13.93 -33.04 9.96
N LEU A 105 12.63 -32.82 9.83
CA LEU A 105 11.99 -31.53 10.02
C LEU A 105 10.70 -31.72 10.81
N ALA A 106 10.65 -31.14 12.02
CA ALA A 106 9.44 -31.05 12.81
C ALA A 106 8.55 -29.90 12.35
N LEU A 107 7.24 -30.01 12.50
CA LEU A 107 6.26 -28.98 12.11
C LEU A 107 6.56 -27.64 12.80
N ARG A 108 6.89 -27.68 14.10
CA ARG A 108 7.27 -26.48 14.86
C ARG A 108 8.53 -25.81 14.29
N GLU A 109 9.52 -26.59 13.90
CA GLU A 109 10.74 -26.07 13.26
C GLU A 109 10.42 -25.47 11.90
N ALA A 110 9.60 -26.15 11.07
CA ALA A 110 9.15 -25.65 9.78
C ALA A 110 8.41 -24.29 9.92
N ILE A 111 7.53 -24.15 10.89
CA ILE A 111 6.84 -22.88 11.19
C ILE A 111 7.85 -21.81 11.59
N THR A 112 8.82 -22.13 12.45
CA THR A 112 9.84 -21.16 12.89
C THR A 112 10.72 -20.71 11.73
N MET A 113 11.18 -21.63 10.88
CA MET A 113 11.95 -21.32 9.67
C MET A 113 11.14 -20.43 8.71
N ALA A 114 9.86 -20.75 8.49
CA ALA A 114 8.99 -19.95 7.63
C ALA A 114 8.80 -18.53 8.15
N LEU A 115 8.59 -18.33 9.45
CA LEU A 115 8.44 -17.01 10.04
C LEU A 115 9.73 -16.17 10.00
N GLN A 116 10.90 -16.83 9.92
CA GLN A 116 12.19 -16.16 9.79
C GLN A 116 12.54 -15.85 8.33
N ASN A 117 12.31 -16.80 7.42
CA ASN A 117 12.87 -16.81 6.07
C ASN A 117 11.85 -16.46 4.98
N ASN A 118 10.55 -16.63 5.24
CA ASN A 118 9.53 -16.45 4.22
C ASN A 118 9.48 -15.00 3.72
N LYS A 119 9.53 -14.83 2.39
CA LYS A 119 9.58 -13.51 1.76
C LYS A 119 8.31 -12.68 1.98
N ASP A 120 7.16 -13.31 2.12
CA ASP A 120 5.91 -12.61 2.44
C ASP A 120 5.94 -12.01 3.85
N ILE A 121 6.58 -12.69 4.81
CA ILE A 121 6.80 -12.17 6.17
C ILE A 121 7.81 -11.03 6.16
N GLU A 122 8.88 -11.14 5.37
CA GLU A 122 9.88 -10.09 5.20
C GLU A 122 9.23 -8.82 4.63
N VAL A 123 8.49 -8.93 3.53
CA VAL A 123 7.73 -7.81 2.93
C VAL A 123 6.72 -7.22 3.93
N ALA A 124 6.00 -8.05 4.68
CA ALA A 124 5.06 -7.55 5.68
C ALA A 124 5.76 -6.82 6.82
N ARG A 125 6.97 -7.25 7.23
CA ARG A 125 7.83 -6.56 8.22
C ARG A 125 8.33 -5.23 7.70
N ASP A 126 8.73 -5.16 6.44
CA ASP A 126 9.17 -3.92 5.82
C ASP A 126 8.02 -2.91 5.69
N ASN A 127 6.80 -3.36 5.41
CA ASN A 127 5.62 -2.49 5.44
C ASN A 127 5.40 -1.84 6.82
N VAL A 128 5.67 -2.56 7.92
CA VAL A 128 5.61 -1.98 9.27
C VAL A 128 6.68 -0.90 9.44
N LYS A 129 7.92 -1.14 9.01
CA LYS A 129 8.99 -0.13 9.06
C LYS A 129 8.65 1.10 8.20
N ILE A 130 8.08 0.91 7.02
CA ILE A 130 7.61 2.00 6.17
C ILE A 130 6.58 2.84 6.93
N ALA A 131 5.59 2.22 7.58
CA ALA A 131 4.58 2.93 8.36
C ALA A 131 5.18 3.66 9.59
N GLU A 132 6.27 3.16 10.19
CA GLU A 132 7.04 3.87 11.24
C GLU A 132 7.71 5.13 10.69
N TYR A 133 8.36 5.05 9.52
CA TYR A 133 8.95 6.21 8.86
C TYR A 133 7.91 7.21 8.37
N ASP A 134 6.74 6.74 7.91
CA ASP A 134 5.60 7.60 7.57
C ASP A 134 5.13 8.39 8.79
N LEU A 135 5.03 7.73 9.95
CA LEU A 135 4.70 8.41 11.21
C LEU A 135 5.76 9.43 11.61
N LEU A 136 7.05 9.11 11.42
CA LEU A 136 8.15 10.06 11.66
C LEU A 136 8.06 11.25 10.70
N THR A 137 7.80 11.01 9.43
CA THR A 137 7.66 12.05 8.38
C THR A 137 6.55 13.05 8.73
N VAL A 138 5.36 12.55 9.10
CA VAL A 138 4.25 13.46 9.43
C VAL A 138 4.46 14.23 10.74
N ARG A 139 5.26 13.70 11.69
CA ARG A 139 5.67 14.42 12.91
C ARG A 139 6.57 15.61 12.59
N GLY A 140 7.38 15.51 11.52
CA GLY A 140 8.22 16.59 11.02
C GLY A 140 7.45 17.86 10.62
N ALA A 141 6.10 17.81 10.53
CA ALA A 141 5.29 19.00 10.33
C ALA A 141 5.42 20.04 11.47
N TYR A 142 5.85 19.62 12.66
CA TYR A 142 6.10 20.49 13.81
C TYR A 142 7.55 20.91 13.97
N ASP A 143 8.45 20.39 13.13
CA ASP A 143 9.85 20.78 13.19
C ASP A 143 10.01 22.21 12.69
N PRO A 144 10.73 23.06 13.43
CA PRO A 144 10.97 24.42 13.01
C PRO A 144 11.83 24.45 11.74
N LYS A 145 11.43 25.28 10.78
CA LYS A 145 12.16 25.47 9.51
C LYS A 145 12.93 26.77 9.58
N PHE A 146 14.24 26.67 9.39
CA PHE A 146 15.11 27.81 9.19
C PHE A 146 15.40 27.98 7.70
N SER A 147 15.21 29.18 7.19
CA SER A 147 15.54 29.57 5.82
C SER A 147 16.31 30.87 5.80
N ALA A 148 17.31 30.98 4.95
CA ALA A 148 18.05 32.21 4.72
C ALA A 148 18.13 32.47 3.22
N GLN A 149 18.00 33.75 2.87
CA GLN A 149 18.06 34.22 1.50
C GLN A 149 18.87 35.52 1.44
N SER A 150 19.72 35.66 0.43
CA SER A 150 20.36 36.93 0.11
C SER A 150 20.32 37.19 -1.39
N TYR A 151 20.08 38.43 -1.74
CA TYR A 151 20.04 38.87 -3.12
C TYR A 151 20.48 40.31 -3.25
N TYR A 152 20.97 40.65 -4.45
CA TYR A 152 21.23 42.03 -4.84
C TYR A 152 20.21 42.45 -5.90
N GLU A 153 19.59 43.59 -5.67
CA GLU A 153 18.61 44.16 -6.58
C GLU A 153 18.99 45.56 -6.95
N ARG A 154 18.87 45.91 -8.23
CA ARG A 154 19.08 47.29 -8.73
C ARG A 154 17.87 47.71 -9.54
N ILE A 155 17.17 48.73 -9.06
CA ILE A 155 15.95 49.23 -9.67
C ILE A 155 16.23 50.64 -10.18
N LYS A 156 15.90 50.90 -11.47
CA LYS A 156 15.88 52.23 -12.06
C LYS A 156 14.46 52.61 -12.38
N THR A 157 13.96 53.62 -11.67
CA THR A 157 12.60 54.10 -11.84
C THR A 157 12.64 55.45 -12.55
N PRO A 158 12.00 55.62 -13.71
CA PRO A 158 11.91 56.92 -14.36
C PRO A 158 11.16 57.90 -13.44
N ALA A 159 11.75 59.05 -13.22
CA ALA A 159 11.16 60.09 -12.37
C ALA A 159 11.00 61.37 -13.17
N ALA A 160 9.76 61.78 -13.38
CA ALA A 160 9.38 63.01 -14.09
C ALA A 160 9.43 64.25 -13.19
N SER A 161 10.19 64.22 -12.08
CA SER A 161 10.30 65.32 -11.13
C SER A 161 11.67 66.01 -11.29
N PHE A 162 11.67 67.34 -11.26
CA PHE A 162 12.92 68.13 -11.22
C PHE A 162 13.77 67.83 -9.96
N LEU A 163 13.17 67.18 -8.94
CA LEU A 163 13.82 66.75 -7.72
C LEU A 163 14.63 65.45 -7.88
N SER A 164 14.49 64.75 -8.99
CA SER A 164 15.16 63.47 -9.23
C SER A 164 16.56 63.58 -9.84
N GLY A 165 17.14 64.77 -9.88
CA GLY A 165 18.50 65.03 -10.44
C GLY A 165 18.58 65.02 -11.96
N ALA A 166 19.79 65.25 -12.51
CA ALA A 166 20.01 65.45 -13.92
C ALA A 166 19.78 64.20 -14.82
N THR A 167 19.62 63.05 -14.25
CA THR A 167 19.49 61.76 -14.99
C THR A 167 18.06 61.36 -15.33
N GLY A 168 17.04 62.05 -14.82
CA GLY A 168 15.63 61.74 -15.06
C GLY A 168 15.17 60.36 -14.51
N ALA A 169 16.02 59.66 -13.75
CA ALA A 169 15.72 58.39 -13.13
C ALA A 169 16.27 58.32 -11.69
N VAL A 170 15.48 57.75 -10.79
CA VAL A 170 15.96 57.34 -9.45
C VAL A 170 16.45 55.91 -9.56
N GLU A 171 17.68 55.69 -9.15
CA GLU A 171 18.30 54.36 -9.07
C GLU A 171 18.46 53.99 -7.59
N THR A 172 17.98 52.80 -7.24
CA THR A 172 18.23 52.19 -5.96
C THR A 172 18.96 50.86 -6.19
N ALA A 173 19.95 50.59 -5.35
CA ALA A 173 20.66 49.33 -5.38
C ALA A 173 20.79 48.80 -3.97
N ASP A 174 20.13 47.66 -3.73
CA ASP A 174 19.92 47.07 -2.45
C ASP A 174 20.55 45.66 -2.37
N PHE A 175 21.37 45.43 -1.37
CA PHE A 175 21.79 44.10 -0.98
C PHE A 175 20.96 43.69 0.25
N THR A 176 20.10 42.71 0.06
CA THR A 176 19.18 42.23 1.10
C THR A 176 19.59 40.85 1.58
N ALA A 177 19.71 40.67 2.88
CA ALA A 177 19.86 39.38 3.54
C ALA A 177 18.68 39.18 4.50
N THR A 178 17.96 38.07 4.35
CA THR A 178 16.83 37.71 5.21
C THR A 178 17.05 36.33 5.79
N SER A 179 16.71 36.12 7.06
CA SER A 179 16.62 34.82 7.67
C SER A 179 15.27 34.66 8.35
N ARG A 180 14.70 33.49 8.24
CA ARG A 180 13.36 33.17 8.74
C ARG A 180 13.41 31.87 9.53
N LEU A 181 12.79 31.88 10.69
CA LEU A 181 12.47 30.71 11.50
C LEU A 181 10.95 30.63 11.59
N GLU A 182 10.37 29.54 11.11
CA GLU A 182 8.93 29.34 11.16
C GLU A 182 8.58 27.94 11.67
N GLY A 183 7.44 27.79 12.32
CA GLY A 183 6.98 26.50 12.81
C GLY A 183 5.54 26.52 13.28
N LEU A 184 5.03 25.32 13.56
CA LEU A 184 3.68 25.09 14.06
C LEU A 184 3.73 24.76 15.54
N SER A 185 2.76 25.26 16.30
CA SER A 185 2.59 24.88 17.70
C SER A 185 1.80 23.56 17.78
N PRO A 186 2.29 22.55 18.49
CA PRO A 186 1.58 21.28 18.65
C PRO A 186 0.28 21.42 19.47
N LYS A 187 0.16 22.49 20.25
CA LYS A 187 -1.04 22.81 21.05
C LYS A 187 -1.82 23.95 20.40
N GLY A 188 -3.12 23.73 20.14
CA GLY A 188 -4.02 24.75 19.64
C GLY A 188 -3.87 25.12 18.16
N GLY A 189 -2.95 24.51 17.39
CA GLY A 189 -2.80 24.76 15.94
C GLY A 189 -2.26 26.15 15.58
N GLY A 190 -1.58 26.83 16.52
CA GLY A 190 -0.95 28.12 16.26
C GLY A 190 0.27 27.97 15.36
N ASN A 191 0.62 29.04 14.63
CA ASN A 191 1.87 29.16 13.90
C ASN A 191 2.69 30.34 14.40
N TYR A 192 3.99 30.20 14.38
CA TYR A 192 4.93 31.28 14.71
C TYR A 192 5.94 31.45 13.59
N ARG A 193 6.35 32.72 13.40
CA ARG A 193 7.36 33.07 12.42
C ARG A 193 8.20 34.22 12.96
N VAL A 194 9.51 34.05 12.91
CA VAL A 194 10.51 35.05 13.24
C VAL A 194 11.27 35.38 11.98
N ASP A 195 11.19 36.64 11.54
CA ASP A 195 11.91 37.14 10.37
C ASP A 195 12.97 38.12 10.83
N PHE A 196 14.22 37.92 10.44
CA PHE A 196 15.28 38.92 10.55
C PHE A 196 15.67 39.35 9.16
N SER A 197 15.75 40.67 8.91
CA SER A 197 16.21 41.24 7.65
C SER A 197 17.31 42.26 7.89
N ALA A 198 18.31 42.27 7.05
CA ALA A 198 19.35 43.27 6.98
C ALA A 198 19.54 43.71 5.53
N VAL A 199 19.47 45.00 5.30
CA VAL A 199 19.59 45.56 3.94
C VAL A 199 20.72 46.59 3.91
N ARG A 200 21.48 46.61 2.82
CA ARG A 200 22.34 47.72 2.46
C ARG A 200 21.73 48.42 1.27
N ALA A 201 21.12 49.59 1.53
CA ALA A 201 20.44 50.35 0.50
C ALA A 201 21.32 51.53 0.03
N THR A 202 21.47 51.67 -1.26
CA THR A 202 22.14 52.83 -1.88
C THR A 202 21.21 53.45 -2.88
N THR A 203 21.24 54.80 -2.96
CA THR A 203 20.41 55.51 -3.94
C THR A 203 21.13 56.72 -4.49
N ASN A 204 20.77 57.15 -5.70
CA ASN A 204 21.20 58.41 -6.29
C ASN A 204 20.26 59.57 -5.96
N ASN A 205 19.29 59.38 -5.10
CA ASN A 205 18.38 60.41 -4.67
C ASN A 205 19.13 61.44 -3.79
N THR A 206 19.24 62.68 -4.27
CA THR A 206 19.96 63.78 -3.63
C THR A 206 19.32 64.28 -2.34
N PHE A 207 18.08 63.90 -2.03
CA PHE A 207 17.38 64.26 -0.81
C PHE A 207 17.61 63.24 0.32
N THR A 208 18.32 62.17 0.07
CA THR A 208 18.61 61.15 1.07
C THR A 208 19.78 61.63 1.94
N ALA A 209 19.51 61.78 3.23
CA ALA A 209 20.52 62.29 4.17
C ALA A 209 21.56 61.24 4.58
N LEU A 210 21.20 59.95 4.48
CA LEU A 210 22.09 58.82 4.74
C LEU A 210 22.21 57.98 3.47
N ASN A 211 23.43 57.73 2.99
CA ASN A 211 23.70 56.91 1.83
C ASN A 211 25.13 56.36 1.89
N PRO A 212 25.36 55.02 2.00
CA PRO A 212 24.36 53.97 2.11
C PRO A 212 23.58 53.98 3.42
N GLN A 213 22.37 53.40 3.40
CA GLN A 213 21.57 53.09 4.58
C GLN A 213 21.69 51.59 4.89
N TYR A 214 21.54 51.25 6.18
CA TYR A 214 21.61 49.90 6.69
C TYR A 214 20.36 49.58 7.54
N PRO A 215 19.15 49.50 6.95
CA PRO A 215 17.96 49.10 7.66
C PRO A 215 18.07 47.62 8.08
N THR A 216 17.74 47.36 9.34
CA THR A 216 17.59 46.03 9.93
C THR A 216 16.21 45.91 10.54
N ALA A 217 15.61 44.72 10.49
CA ALA A 217 14.34 44.47 11.14
C ALA A 217 14.29 43.06 11.74
N LEU A 218 13.70 42.94 12.91
CA LEU A 218 13.37 41.69 13.56
C LEU A 218 11.86 41.68 13.79
N THR A 219 11.15 40.72 13.18
CA THR A 219 9.69 40.66 13.30
C THR A 219 9.28 39.27 13.78
N PHE A 220 8.51 39.25 14.86
CA PHE A 220 7.83 38.06 15.38
C PHE A 220 6.35 38.10 15.01
N ASN A 221 5.88 37.05 14.33
CA ASN A 221 4.47 36.89 14.00
C ASN A 221 3.95 35.63 14.69
N PHE A 222 2.79 35.71 15.29
CA PHE A 222 2.10 34.59 15.90
C PHE A 222 0.62 34.64 15.51
N THR A 223 0.12 33.50 15.04
CA THR A 223 -1.29 33.34 14.70
C THR A 223 -1.85 32.13 15.45
N GLN A 224 -2.88 32.35 16.26
CA GLN A 224 -3.56 31.33 17.04
C GLN A 224 -5.00 31.18 16.57
N PRO A 225 -5.36 30.04 15.96
CA PRO A 225 -6.76 29.71 15.70
C PRO A 225 -7.55 29.66 17.02
N LEU A 226 -8.72 30.27 17.06
CA LEU A 226 -9.59 30.25 18.23
C LEU A 226 -10.81 29.32 18.06
N MET A 227 -11.18 29.03 16.83
CA MET A 227 -12.36 28.22 16.53
C MET A 227 -12.04 27.06 15.56
N ARG A 228 -11.94 27.35 14.27
CA ARG A 228 -11.54 26.37 13.27
C ARG A 228 -10.04 26.09 13.38
N GLY A 229 -9.65 24.80 13.48
CA GLY A 229 -8.24 24.41 13.62
C GLY A 229 -7.70 24.47 15.07
N PHE A 230 -8.49 24.94 16.06
CA PHE A 230 -8.06 24.95 17.46
C PHE A 230 -7.98 23.54 18.06
N ARG A 231 -9.04 22.73 17.92
CA ARG A 231 -9.12 21.38 18.50
C ARG A 231 -8.46 20.34 17.62
N ILE A 232 -8.63 20.46 16.31
CA ILE A 232 -8.06 19.56 15.31
C ILE A 232 -7.70 20.36 14.06
N ASP A 233 -6.49 20.14 13.55
CA ASP A 233 -5.99 20.67 12.29
C ASP A 233 -5.46 19.54 11.42
N LEU A 234 -5.04 19.87 10.21
CA LEU A 234 -4.54 18.89 9.26
C LEU A 234 -3.28 18.14 9.77
N PRO A 235 -2.25 18.82 10.33
CA PRO A 235 -1.07 18.12 10.86
C PRO A 235 -1.41 17.15 12.01
N ARG A 236 -2.23 17.57 12.98
CA ARG A 236 -2.64 16.69 14.10
C ARG A 236 -3.45 15.49 13.62
N ARG A 237 -4.37 15.72 12.67
CA ARG A 237 -5.11 14.62 12.01
C ARG A 237 -4.15 13.66 11.30
N GLN A 238 -3.20 14.16 10.52
CA GLN A 238 -2.24 13.32 9.79
C GLN A 238 -1.41 12.44 10.74
N ILE A 239 -0.95 13.00 11.88
CA ILE A 239 -0.20 12.23 12.88
C ILE A 239 -1.06 11.14 13.52
N GLU A 240 -2.30 11.44 13.90
CA GLU A 240 -3.20 10.44 14.48
C GLU A 240 -3.57 9.35 13.46
N VAL A 241 -3.80 9.73 12.21
CA VAL A 241 -4.03 8.76 11.13
C VAL A 241 -2.81 7.88 10.90
N ALA A 242 -1.61 8.45 10.81
CA ALA A 242 -0.37 7.67 10.64
C ALA A 242 -0.14 6.72 11.83
N ARG A 243 -0.45 7.14 13.06
CA ARG A 243 -0.40 6.25 14.24
C ARG A 243 -1.39 5.09 14.12
N LYS A 244 -2.63 5.34 13.67
CA LYS A 244 -3.62 4.29 13.44
C LYS A 244 -3.22 3.40 12.26
N HIS A 245 -2.62 3.98 11.22
CA HIS A 245 -2.11 3.23 10.07
C HIS A 245 -0.98 2.29 10.46
N LEU A 246 -0.07 2.70 11.34
CA LEU A 246 0.95 1.81 11.91
C LEU A 246 0.31 0.62 12.65
N SER A 247 -0.72 0.88 13.48
CA SER A 247 -1.45 -0.20 14.15
C SER A 247 -2.21 -1.10 13.17
N LEU A 248 -2.70 -0.55 12.06
CA LEU A 248 -3.33 -1.30 10.97
C LEU A 248 -2.33 -2.24 10.30
N THR A 249 -1.13 -1.73 9.99
CA THR A 249 -0.04 -2.52 9.38
C THR A 249 0.45 -3.62 10.33
N ASP A 250 0.51 -3.38 11.64
CA ASP A 250 0.78 -4.41 12.65
C ASP A 250 -0.27 -5.53 12.62
N ALA A 251 -1.56 -5.19 12.48
CA ALA A 251 -2.62 -6.20 12.37
C ALA A 251 -2.52 -6.99 11.04
N GLN A 252 -2.18 -6.33 9.94
CA GLN A 252 -1.92 -6.97 8.64
C GLN A 252 -0.72 -7.93 8.70
N PHE A 253 0.35 -7.53 9.38
CA PHE A 253 1.51 -8.40 9.59
C PHE A 253 1.12 -9.68 10.37
N ARG A 254 0.33 -9.54 11.43
CA ARG A 254 -0.16 -10.70 12.21
C ARG A 254 -1.07 -11.61 11.37
N GLN A 255 -1.94 -11.02 10.55
CA GLN A 255 -2.76 -11.78 9.61
C GLN A 255 -1.89 -12.57 8.64
N ARG A 256 -0.87 -11.93 8.04
CA ARG A 256 0.05 -12.60 7.12
C ARG A 256 0.80 -13.74 7.79
N ALA A 257 1.23 -13.56 9.04
CA ALA A 257 1.86 -14.63 9.83
C ALA A 257 0.92 -15.83 10.03
N ILE A 258 -0.36 -15.60 10.33
CA ILE A 258 -1.38 -16.66 10.45
C ILE A 258 -1.55 -17.41 9.12
N GLU A 259 -1.62 -16.69 7.99
CA GLU A 259 -1.74 -17.28 6.65
C GLU A 259 -0.53 -18.14 6.29
N VAL A 260 0.69 -17.66 6.57
CA VAL A 260 1.93 -18.41 6.33
C VAL A 260 1.99 -19.65 7.22
N ILE A 261 1.68 -19.56 8.51
CA ILE A 261 1.63 -20.72 9.43
C ILE A 261 0.67 -21.78 8.90
N THR A 262 -0.53 -21.37 8.50
CA THR A 262 -1.54 -22.30 7.97
C THR A 262 -1.08 -22.95 6.66
N SER A 263 -0.42 -22.20 5.79
CA SER A 263 0.15 -22.72 4.54
C SER A 263 1.26 -23.73 4.79
N VAL A 264 2.13 -23.45 5.78
CA VAL A 264 3.19 -24.40 6.20
C VAL A 264 2.59 -25.68 6.76
N GLN A 265 1.58 -25.57 7.65
CA GLN A 265 0.90 -26.74 8.21
C GLN A 265 0.28 -27.61 7.11
N ARG A 266 -0.39 -27.00 6.13
CA ARG A 266 -0.99 -27.72 5.00
C ARG A 266 0.08 -28.41 4.15
N SER A 267 1.12 -27.68 3.75
CA SER A 267 2.20 -28.23 2.90
C SER A 267 2.99 -29.31 3.64
N TYR A 268 3.15 -29.21 4.96
CA TYR A 268 3.79 -30.24 5.78
C TYR A 268 2.98 -31.55 5.77
N TRP A 269 1.68 -31.49 6.00
CA TRP A 269 0.81 -32.66 5.98
C TRP A 269 0.60 -33.22 4.56
N ASP A 270 0.70 -32.38 3.51
CA ASP A 270 0.74 -32.84 2.13
C ASP A 270 2.01 -33.65 1.84
N LEU A 271 3.15 -33.23 2.37
CA LEU A 271 4.40 -33.98 2.24
C LEU A 271 4.34 -35.31 3.02
N VAL A 272 3.80 -35.31 4.24
CA VAL A 272 3.57 -36.55 5.01
C VAL A 272 2.71 -37.54 4.21
N PHE A 273 1.59 -37.04 3.65
CA PHE A 273 0.72 -37.85 2.80
C PHE A 273 1.48 -38.40 1.59
N ALA A 274 2.18 -37.57 0.86
CA ALA A 274 2.88 -37.98 -0.37
C ALA A 274 3.96 -39.04 -0.09
N LEU A 275 4.78 -38.86 0.95
CA LEU A 275 5.81 -39.81 1.35
C LEU A 275 5.23 -41.18 1.78
N ARG A 276 4.16 -41.16 2.59
CA ARG A 276 3.50 -42.39 3.03
C ARG A 276 2.76 -43.06 1.87
N ASN A 277 2.14 -42.30 0.99
CA ASN A 277 1.52 -42.86 -0.22
C ASN A 277 2.55 -43.53 -1.14
N LEU A 278 3.72 -42.91 -1.33
CA LEU A 278 4.82 -43.56 -2.09
C LEU A 278 5.23 -44.89 -1.45
N GLN A 279 5.30 -44.98 -0.12
CA GLN A 279 5.58 -46.23 0.59
C GLN A 279 4.49 -47.27 0.33
N ILE A 280 3.21 -46.89 0.32
CA ILE A 280 2.09 -47.80 -0.02
C ILE A 280 2.21 -48.31 -1.45
N GLN A 281 2.49 -47.44 -2.43
CA GLN A 281 2.63 -47.85 -3.83
C GLN A 281 3.83 -48.76 -4.03
N ARG A 282 4.97 -48.50 -3.40
CA ARG A 282 6.15 -49.39 -3.44
C ARG A 282 5.84 -50.76 -2.87
N LYS A 283 5.10 -50.81 -1.76
CA LYS A 283 4.65 -52.07 -1.18
C LYS A 283 3.70 -52.81 -2.13
N SER A 284 2.79 -52.11 -2.79
CA SER A 284 1.88 -52.69 -3.78
C SER A 284 2.62 -53.27 -5.00
N VAL A 285 3.65 -52.56 -5.49
CA VAL A 285 4.54 -53.06 -6.56
C VAL A 285 5.26 -54.35 -6.11
N GLN A 286 5.82 -54.36 -4.89
CA GLN A 286 6.50 -55.55 -4.35
C GLN A 286 5.55 -56.72 -4.20
N ASP A 287 4.34 -56.49 -3.66
CA ASP A 287 3.32 -57.52 -3.48
C ASP A 287 2.84 -58.06 -4.85
N ALA A 288 2.66 -57.18 -5.87
CA ALA A 288 2.30 -57.59 -7.24
C ALA A 288 3.41 -58.40 -7.92
N ARG A 289 4.67 -58.04 -7.72
CA ARG A 289 5.81 -58.85 -8.22
C ARG A 289 5.83 -60.25 -7.62
N THR A 290 5.65 -60.33 -6.31
CA THR A 290 5.57 -61.63 -5.61
C THR A 290 4.40 -62.46 -6.12
N GLN A 291 3.24 -61.85 -6.34
CA GLN A 291 2.05 -62.52 -6.89
C GLN A 291 2.30 -62.99 -8.34
N LEU A 292 2.93 -62.18 -9.17
CA LEU A 292 3.28 -62.57 -10.55
C LEU A 292 4.21 -63.79 -10.58
N GLU A 293 5.23 -63.82 -9.74
CA GLU A 293 6.14 -64.96 -9.62
C GLU A 293 5.43 -66.23 -9.11
N HIS A 294 4.49 -66.05 -8.18
CA HIS A 294 3.64 -67.13 -7.70
C HIS A 294 2.76 -67.71 -8.84
N ASN A 295 2.07 -66.83 -9.58
CA ASN A 295 1.23 -67.19 -10.71
C ASN A 295 2.02 -67.87 -11.80
N ARG A 296 3.27 -67.45 -12.13
CA ARG A 296 4.15 -68.11 -13.10
C ARG A 296 4.49 -69.50 -12.68
N ARG A 297 4.71 -69.75 -11.38
CA ARG A 297 4.96 -71.14 -10.89
C ARG A 297 3.73 -72.04 -11.04
N LEU A 298 2.55 -71.50 -10.66
CA LEU A 298 1.30 -72.29 -10.79
C LEU A 298 0.93 -72.56 -12.24
N VAL A 299 1.24 -71.70 -13.20
CA VAL A 299 1.08 -71.99 -14.65
C VAL A 299 2.07 -73.03 -15.10
N ALA A 300 3.32 -72.99 -14.63
CA ALA A 300 4.31 -74.00 -14.97
C ALA A 300 3.93 -75.40 -14.43
N GLU A 301 3.23 -75.46 -13.30
CA GLU A 301 2.66 -76.66 -12.69
C GLU A 301 1.34 -77.13 -13.33
N GLY A 302 0.79 -76.33 -14.28
CA GLY A 302 -0.47 -76.64 -14.96
C GLY A 302 -1.72 -76.36 -14.13
N GLN A 303 -1.60 -75.60 -13.01
CA GLN A 303 -2.70 -75.26 -12.10
C GLN A 303 -3.45 -73.97 -12.49
N LEU A 304 -2.83 -73.10 -13.29
CA LEU A 304 -3.40 -71.86 -13.80
C LEU A 304 -3.29 -71.72 -15.31
N ALA A 305 -4.15 -70.91 -15.94
CA ALA A 305 -4.10 -70.61 -17.35
C ALA A 305 -3.00 -69.60 -17.70
N PRO A 306 -2.34 -69.61 -18.84
CA PRO A 306 -1.34 -68.60 -19.24
C PRO A 306 -1.87 -67.20 -19.28
N ILE A 307 -3.17 -66.95 -19.47
CA ILE A 307 -3.81 -65.65 -19.47
C ILE A 307 -3.76 -64.95 -18.08
N ASP A 308 -3.66 -65.77 -17.00
CA ASP A 308 -3.56 -65.26 -15.63
C ASP A 308 -2.19 -64.59 -15.37
N ILE A 309 -1.15 -64.94 -16.13
CA ILE A 309 0.14 -64.24 -16.12
C ILE A 309 -0.03 -62.84 -16.71
N VAL A 310 -0.72 -62.72 -17.85
CA VAL A 310 -0.96 -61.41 -18.51
C VAL A 310 -1.77 -60.48 -17.62
N ALA A 311 -2.76 -61.03 -16.90
CA ALA A 311 -3.54 -60.25 -15.93
C ALA A 311 -2.66 -59.71 -14.78
N ALA A 312 -1.75 -60.54 -14.22
CA ALA A 312 -0.82 -60.16 -13.17
C ALA A 312 0.25 -59.16 -13.66
N GLU A 313 0.75 -59.31 -14.91
CA GLU A 313 1.67 -58.37 -15.54
C GLU A 313 1.01 -56.99 -15.76
N THR A 314 -0.24 -56.96 -16.20
CA THR A 314 -1.03 -55.72 -16.33
C THR A 314 -1.20 -55.03 -14.99
N GLN A 315 -1.49 -55.79 -13.93
CA GLN A 315 -1.65 -55.21 -12.58
C GLN A 315 -0.33 -54.68 -12.05
N LEU A 316 0.79 -55.36 -12.27
CA LEU A 316 2.12 -54.88 -11.93
C LEU A 316 2.43 -53.56 -12.64
N ALA A 317 2.17 -53.45 -13.94
CA ALA A 317 2.38 -52.23 -14.72
C ALA A 317 1.53 -51.06 -14.19
N ASN A 318 0.28 -51.31 -13.77
CA ASN A 318 -0.58 -50.31 -13.15
C ASN A 318 -0.02 -49.78 -11.81
N PHE A 319 0.53 -50.68 -10.98
CA PHE A 319 1.15 -50.24 -9.70
C PHE A 319 2.49 -49.53 -9.93
N GLU A 320 3.30 -49.94 -10.92
CA GLU A 320 4.52 -49.23 -11.31
C GLU A 320 4.19 -47.80 -11.81
N GLN A 321 3.14 -47.63 -12.61
CA GLN A 321 2.65 -46.30 -13.02
C GLN A 321 2.23 -45.47 -11.81
N ALA A 322 1.50 -46.05 -10.85
CA ALA A 322 1.08 -45.37 -9.64
C ALA A 322 2.28 -44.99 -8.75
N GLU A 323 3.36 -45.79 -8.69
CA GLU A 323 4.61 -45.47 -8.00
C GLU A 323 5.29 -44.24 -8.60
N PHE A 324 5.39 -44.13 -9.94
CA PHE A 324 5.95 -42.96 -10.60
C PHE A 324 5.12 -41.71 -10.34
N THR A 325 3.79 -41.80 -10.35
CA THR A 325 2.90 -40.68 -9.99
C THR A 325 3.10 -40.24 -8.53
N ALA A 326 3.19 -41.20 -7.61
CA ALA A 326 3.43 -40.92 -6.21
C ALA A 326 4.81 -40.27 -5.98
N LEU A 327 5.83 -40.62 -6.75
CA LEU A 327 7.16 -40.01 -6.71
C LEU A 327 7.12 -38.54 -7.17
N GLU A 328 6.36 -38.26 -8.23
CA GLU A 328 6.12 -36.87 -8.68
C GLU A 328 5.41 -36.06 -7.59
N ASP A 329 4.37 -36.61 -6.96
CA ASP A 329 3.62 -35.97 -5.89
C ASP A 329 4.50 -35.63 -4.67
N VAL A 330 5.44 -36.53 -4.30
CA VAL A 330 6.44 -36.26 -3.25
C VAL A 330 7.30 -35.08 -3.64
N THR A 331 7.83 -35.06 -4.85
CA THR A 331 8.69 -33.96 -5.32
C THR A 331 7.95 -32.62 -5.29
N ARG A 332 6.69 -32.64 -5.75
CA ARG A 332 5.84 -31.42 -5.75
C ARG A 332 5.51 -30.94 -4.33
N ALA A 333 5.13 -31.84 -3.44
CA ALA A 333 4.80 -31.49 -2.05
C ALA A 333 6.03 -30.98 -1.28
N GLU A 334 7.19 -31.61 -1.49
CA GLU A 334 8.45 -31.16 -0.88
C GLU A 334 8.88 -29.77 -1.38
N ASN A 335 8.81 -29.54 -2.68
CA ASN A 335 9.13 -28.23 -3.26
C ASN A 335 8.18 -27.14 -2.76
N ASN A 336 6.89 -27.44 -2.59
CA ASN A 336 5.94 -26.50 -2.01
C ASN A 336 6.29 -26.15 -0.55
N LEU A 337 6.69 -27.12 0.27
CA LEU A 337 7.13 -26.87 1.63
C LEU A 337 8.44 -26.08 1.65
N LYS A 338 9.44 -26.48 0.84
CA LYS A 338 10.71 -25.77 0.72
C LYS A 338 10.54 -24.32 0.32
N ASN A 339 9.63 -24.01 -0.59
CA ASN A 339 9.32 -22.64 -1.00
C ASN A 339 8.81 -21.77 0.15
N LEU A 340 8.17 -22.35 1.17
CA LEU A 340 7.67 -21.62 2.33
C LEU A 340 8.75 -21.42 3.42
N VAL A 341 9.74 -22.36 3.52
CA VAL A 341 10.69 -22.38 4.65
C VAL A 341 12.12 -22.04 4.26
N ALA A 342 12.48 -22.12 2.97
CA ALA A 342 13.81 -21.78 2.49
C ALA A 342 14.08 -20.27 2.57
N GLU A 343 15.31 -19.90 2.88
CA GLU A 343 15.75 -18.50 3.00
C GLU A 343 15.77 -17.82 1.62
N ASP A 344 16.39 -18.49 0.63
CA ASP A 344 16.54 -17.97 -0.72
C ASP A 344 16.67 -19.12 -1.75
N GLN A 345 16.88 -18.75 -3.02
CA GLN A 345 17.09 -19.68 -4.12
C GLN A 345 18.40 -20.48 -4.04
N HIS A 346 19.37 -20.06 -3.21
CA HIS A 346 20.67 -20.69 -3.03
C HIS A 346 20.74 -21.54 -1.75
N SER A 347 19.66 -21.57 -0.99
CA SER A 347 19.59 -22.34 0.27
C SER A 347 19.93 -23.81 0.02
N PRO A 348 20.85 -24.42 0.82
CA PRO A 348 21.17 -25.84 0.70
C PRO A 348 19.96 -26.75 0.90
N LEU A 349 18.90 -26.26 1.51
CA LEU A 349 17.66 -27.01 1.70
C LEU A 349 17.05 -27.53 0.40
N TRP A 350 17.29 -26.86 -0.74
CA TRP A 350 16.78 -27.32 -2.04
C TRP A 350 17.35 -28.67 -2.46
N ASN A 351 18.60 -28.97 -2.09
CA ASN A 351 19.31 -30.17 -2.51
C ASN A 351 19.12 -31.37 -1.55
N VAL A 352 18.54 -31.13 -0.37
CA VAL A 352 18.39 -32.14 0.69
C VAL A 352 16.97 -32.71 0.69
N SER A 353 16.83 -34.01 0.99
CA SER A 353 15.51 -34.62 1.18
C SER A 353 14.92 -34.28 2.55
N VAL A 354 13.76 -33.61 2.55
CA VAL A 354 13.06 -33.28 3.80
C VAL A 354 12.18 -34.43 4.25
N VAL A 355 12.38 -34.86 5.51
CA VAL A 355 11.60 -35.95 6.12
C VAL A 355 10.83 -35.40 7.34
N PRO A 356 9.49 -35.28 7.26
CA PRO A 356 8.66 -34.94 8.40
C PRO A 356 8.82 -35.92 9.56
N THR A 357 8.90 -35.40 10.80
CA THR A 357 9.13 -36.23 12.00
C THR A 357 7.93 -36.32 12.93
N ASP A 358 6.92 -35.46 12.78
CA ASP A 358 5.75 -35.46 13.65
C ASP A 358 4.78 -36.59 13.30
N ASP A 359 4.22 -37.18 14.33
CA ASP A 359 3.12 -38.12 14.18
C ASP A 359 1.79 -37.37 13.90
N VAL A 360 0.91 -38.06 13.19
CA VAL A 360 -0.42 -37.53 12.87
C VAL A 360 -1.25 -37.45 14.16
N ASP A 361 -1.75 -36.24 14.49
CA ASP A 361 -2.67 -36.10 15.62
C ASP A 361 -4.06 -36.62 15.21
N LEU A 362 -4.53 -37.62 15.94
CA LEU A 362 -5.82 -38.28 15.71
C LEU A 362 -6.90 -37.81 16.71
N THR A 363 -6.57 -36.84 17.58
CA THR A 363 -7.49 -36.32 18.61
C THR A 363 -7.99 -34.93 18.21
N PRO A 364 -9.17 -34.83 17.58
CA PRO A 364 -9.71 -33.53 17.19
C PRO A 364 -10.08 -32.69 18.42
N PRO A 365 -9.79 -31.37 18.42
CA PRO A 365 -10.23 -30.49 19.49
C PRO A 365 -11.77 -30.41 19.54
N GLN A 366 -12.34 -30.60 20.71
CA GLN A 366 -13.77 -30.41 20.90
C GLN A 366 -14.06 -28.92 21.04
N ALA A 367 -14.66 -28.32 20.02
CA ALA A 367 -15.06 -26.92 20.00
C ALA A 367 -16.55 -26.81 19.68
N SER A 368 -17.31 -26.11 20.54
CA SER A 368 -18.68 -25.75 20.20
C SER A 368 -18.69 -24.60 19.17
N LEU A 369 -19.77 -24.50 18.39
CA LEU A 369 -19.94 -23.37 17.46
C LEU A 369 -19.91 -22.02 18.21
N SER A 370 -20.50 -21.96 19.42
CA SER A 370 -20.52 -20.75 20.24
C SER A 370 -19.11 -20.30 20.61
N ASP A 371 -18.28 -21.24 21.10
CA ASP A 371 -16.91 -20.93 21.54
C ASP A 371 -16.02 -20.56 20.35
N ALA A 372 -16.15 -21.26 19.21
CA ALA A 372 -15.43 -20.96 17.99
C ALA A 372 -15.80 -19.58 17.44
N MET A 373 -17.07 -19.19 17.45
CA MET A 373 -17.52 -17.87 17.02
C MET A 373 -17.02 -16.77 17.95
N LYS A 374 -17.07 -16.99 19.28
CA LYS A 374 -16.52 -16.04 20.25
C LYS A 374 -15.02 -15.84 20.03
N ALA A 375 -14.26 -16.92 19.92
CA ALA A 375 -12.83 -16.85 19.65
C ALA A 375 -12.52 -16.12 18.34
N ALA A 376 -13.27 -16.37 17.26
CA ALA A 376 -13.11 -15.68 15.99
C ALA A 376 -13.37 -14.17 16.12
N THR A 377 -14.43 -13.77 16.81
CA THR A 377 -14.76 -12.35 17.01
C THR A 377 -13.69 -11.61 17.82
N GLU A 378 -13.04 -12.28 18.79
CA GLU A 378 -12.01 -11.68 19.63
C GLU A 378 -10.63 -11.66 18.97
N ASN A 379 -10.26 -12.67 18.16
CA ASN A 379 -8.89 -12.89 17.72
C ASN A 379 -8.63 -12.56 16.26
N ARG A 380 -9.66 -12.49 15.39
CA ARG A 380 -9.47 -12.23 13.96
C ARG A 380 -8.89 -10.84 13.73
N GLN A 381 -7.77 -10.81 13.01
CA GLN A 381 -7.05 -9.56 12.74
C GLN A 381 -7.80 -8.67 11.75
N GLU A 382 -8.58 -9.24 10.86
CA GLU A 382 -9.40 -8.51 9.88
C GLU A 382 -10.47 -7.63 10.55
N LEU A 383 -11.04 -8.09 11.68
CA LEU A 383 -11.97 -7.27 12.46
C LEU A 383 -11.26 -6.07 13.10
N LYS A 384 -10.06 -6.28 13.64
CA LYS A 384 -9.22 -5.19 14.18
C LYS A 384 -8.86 -4.17 13.10
N GLN A 385 -8.54 -4.63 11.89
CA GLN A 385 -8.27 -3.75 10.74
C GLN A 385 -9.50 -2.91 10.39
N SER A 386 -10.68 -3.51 10.38
CA SER A 386 -11.94 -2.80 10.13
C SER A 386 -12.25 -1.76 11.22
N ASP A 387 -12.00 -2.08 12.50
CA ASP A 387 -12.15 -1.13 13.60
C ASP A 387 -11.19 0.06 13.47
N LEU A 388 -9.92 -0.17 13.11
CA LEU A 388 -8.94 0.88 12.86
C LEU A 388 -9.32 1.75 11.66
N ALA A 389 -9.83 1.17 10.58
CA ALA A 389 -10.35 1.92 9.43
C ALA A 389 -11.53 2.83 9.84
N ARG A 390 -12.43 2.34 10.70
CA ARG A 390 -13.51 3.15 11.28
C ARG A 390 -12.97 4.29 12.13
N GLU A 391 -11.97 4.04 12.96
CA GLU A 391 -11.35 5.10 13.77
C GLU A 391 -10.69 6.18 12.93
N ILE A 392 -9.99 5.80 11.84
CA ILE A 392 -9.42 6.75 10.87
C ILE A 392 -10.53 7.63 10.26
N ASN A 393 -11.63 7.01 9.83
CA ASN A 393 -12.76 7.76 9.28
C ASN A 393 -13.39 8.72 10.30
N LEU A 394 -13.46 8.34 11.58
CA LEU A 394 -13.94 9.22 12.64
C LEU A 394 -13.03 10.45 12.85
N LEU A 395 -11.71 10.32 12.65
CA LEU A 395 -10.79 11.45 12.64
C LEU A 395 -11.07 12.38 11.46
N ASP A 396 -11.37 11.83 10.28
CA ASP A 396 -11.75 12.61 9.10
C ASP A 396 -13.06 13.37 9.32
N GLN A 397 -14.08 12.71 9.85
CA GLN A 397 -15.34 13.37 10.21
C GLN A 397 -15.13 14.49 11.22
N LYS A 398 -14.23 14.29 12.20
CA LYS A 398 -13.86 15.33 13.18
C LYS A 398 -13.24 16.56 12.50
N LEU A 399 -12.26 16.32 11.60
CA LEU A 399 -11.59 17.39 10.86
C LEU A 399 -12.59 18.15 9.97
N TYR A 400 -13.37 17.44 9.15
CA TYR A 400 -14.31 18.07 8.22
C TYR A 400 -15.46 18.80 8.94
N ARG A 401 -15.91 18.28 10.07
CA ARG A 401 -16.86 19.00 10.93
C ARG A 401 -16.25 20.26 11.54
N ASP A 402 -14.96 20.27 11.85
CA ASP A 402 -14.27 21.48 12.29
C ASP A 402 -14.11 22.49 11.16
N GLN A 403 -13.91 22.03 9.93
CA GLN A 403 -13.79 22.88 8.75
C GLN A 403 -15.10 23.56 8.34
N THR A 404 -16.27 23.10 8.79
CA THR A 404 -17.54 23.80 8.58
C THR A 404 -17.68 25.06 9.43
N LYS A 405 -16.85 25.21 10.47
CA LYS A 405 -16.90 26.39 11.38
C LYS A 405 -16.27 27.60 10.73
N PRO A 406 -16.66 28.81 11.19
CA PRO A 406 -15.97 30.06 10.88
C PRO A 406 -14.48 29.97 11.28
N GLN A 407 -13.63 30.64 10.53
CA GLN A 407 -12.24 30.81 10.93
C GLN A 407 -12.12 32.11 11.71
N ILE A 408 -11.67 32.03 12.95
CA ILE A 408 -11.42 33.14 13.85
C ILE A 408 -10.02 32.94 14.41
N ASP A 409 -9.11 33.84 14.07
CA ASP A 409 -7.70 33.74 14.45
C ASP A 409 -7.30 34.99 15.26
N LEU A 410 -6.61 34.78 16.36
CA LEU A 410 -5.88 35.81 17.06
C LEU A 410 -4.53 35.99 16.36
N VAL A 411 -4.24 37.20 15.91
CA VAL A 411 -3.00 37.53 15.20
C VAL A 411 -2.21 38.52 16.03
N GLY A 412 -0.97 38.21 16.32
CA GLY A 412 -0.02 39.06 16.99
C GLY A 412 1.22 39.28 16.13
N THR A 413 1.65 40.53 16.00
CA THR A 413 2.93 40.87 15.36
C THR A 413 3.67 41.81 16.29
N TYR A 414 4.91 41.52 16.57
CA TYR A 414 5.86 42.39 17.24
C TYR A 414 7.07 42.57 16.36
N GLY A 415 7.40 43.81 16.04
CA GLY A 415 8.53 44.17 15.19
C GLY A 415 9.44 45.19 15.84
N VAL A 416 10.72 45.05 15.66
CA VAL A 416 11.73 46.04 16.00
C VAL A 416 12.50 46.37 14.76
N VAL A 417 12.75 47.65 14.53
CA VAL A 417 13.50 48.17 13.40
C VAL A 417 14.74 48.89 13.87
N GLY A 418 15.87 48.60 13.26
CA GLY A 418 17.09 49.38 13.39
C GLY A 418 17.37 50.09 12.07
N ASN A 419 17.87 51.28 12.12
CA ASN A 419 18.41 51.94 10.94
C ASN A 419 19.68 52.71 11.29
N ALA A 420 20.62 52.71 10.39
CA ALA A 420 21.81 53.58 10.45
C ALA A 420 22.27 53.84 9.01
N GLY A 421 23.17 54.81 8.83
CA GLY A 421 23.75 55.09 7.52
C GLY A 421 24.92 56.04 7.60
N THR A 422 25.59 56.17 6.47
CA THR A 422 26.68 57.13 6.33
C THR A 422 26.11 58.47 5.84
N LEU A 423 26.52 59.55 6.47
CA LEU A 423 26.10 60.89 6.05
C LEU A 423 26.46 61.10 4.60
N THR A 424 25.51 61.53 3.80
CA THR A 424 25.77 61.94 2.44
C THR A 424 26.52 63.26 2.41
N SER A 425 27.54 63.35 1.55
CA SER A 425 28.23 64.59 1.27
C SER A 425 27.47 65.46 0.26
N ALA A 426 26.41 64.93 -0.33
CA ALA A 426 25.60 65.67 -1.28
C ALA A 426 24.81 66.76 -0.58
N VAL A 427 25.08 67.99 -0.92
CA VAL A 427 24.38 69.15 -0.37
C VAL A 427 22.99 69.23 -1.02
N SER A 428 21.93 69.27 -0.21
CA SER A 428 20.57 69.41 -0.73
C SER A 428 20.48 70.66 -1.62
N PRO A 429 19.92 70.56 -2.83
CA PRO A 429 19.74 71.72 -3.68
C PRO A 429 19.01 72.91 -3.02
N PHE A 430 18.08 72.59 -2.11
CA PHE A 430 17.35 73.60 -1.33
C PHE A 430 18.23 74.32 -0.30
N SER A 431 19.14 73.62 0.37
CA SER A 431 20.02 74.23 1.36
C SER A 431 21.04 75.13 0.71
N LEU A 432 21.55 74.83 -0.48
CA LEU A 432 22.43 75.68 -1.26
C LEU A 432 21.73 76.98 -1.64
N THR A 433 20.53 76.87 -2.24
CA THR A 433 19.73 78.02 -2.68
C THR A 433 19.31 78.90 -1.50
N THR A 434 18.84 78.30 -0.41
CA THR A 434 18.43 78.97 0.79
C THR A 434 19.62 79.66 1.46
N ASN A 435 20.74 79.03 1.62
CA ASN A 435 21.95 79.65 2.18
C ASN A 435 22.48 80.79 1.35
N GLN A 436 22.45 80.68 0.01
CA GLN A 436 22.82 81.75 -0.88
C GLN A 436 21.85 82.92 -0.77
N LEU A 437 20.54 82.66 -0.72
CA LEU A 437 19.52 83.66 -0.53
C LEU A 437 19.66 84.38 0.85
N VAL A 438 19.83 83.65 1.93
CA VAL A 438 20.04 84.20 3.29
C VAL A 438 21.32 85.03 3.32
N THR A 439 22.40 84.57 2.69
CA THR A 439 23.65 85.32 2.58
C THR A 439 23.44 86.60 1.81
N ARG A 440 22.75 86.62 0.69
CA ARG A 440 22.43 87.80 -0.08
C ARG A 440 21.49 88.74 0.65
N VAL A 441 20.47 88.25 1.29
CA VAL A 441 19.53 89.02 2.09
C VAL A 441 20.28 89.68 3.28
N ASN A 442 21.19 88.95 3.94
CA ASN A 442 21.99 89.53 5.03
C ASN A 442 22.99 90.58 4.52
N GLN A 443 23.55 90.42 3.33
CA GLN A 443 24.36 91.48 2.72
C GLN A 443 23.55 92.72 2.42
N LEU A 444 22.34 92.58 1.88
CA LEU A 444 21.42 93.70 1.63
C LEU A 444 20.90 94.30 2.93
N SER A 445 20.59 93.55 3.95
CA SER A 445 20.20 93.97 5.27
C SER A 445 21.27 94.84 5.96
N ALA A 446 22.55 94.37 5.82
CA ALA A 446 23.68 95.18 6.35
C ALA A 446 23.84 96.53 5.64
N LEU A 447 23.61 96.59 4.31
CA LEU A 447 23.63 97.86 3.56
C LEU A 447 22.47 98.74 3.92
N ALA A 448 21.30 98.19 4.31
CA ALA A 448 20.10 98.92 4.68
C ALA A 448 19.97 99.20 6.18
N GLY A 449 20.97 98.82 7.00
CA GLY A 449 20.94 99.00 8.45
C GLY A 449 19.89 98.14 9.15
N LEU A 450 19.42 97.05 8.52
CA LEU A 450 18.44 96.12 9.06
C LEU A 450 19.12 94.95 9.80
N PRO A 451 18.48 94.34 10.80
CA PRO A 451 19.02 93.22 11.51
C PRO A 451 19.20 91.99 10.55
N VAL A 452 20.28 91.29 10.71
CA VAL A 452 20.54 90.07 9.94
C VAL A 452 19.57 88.95 10.27
N LEU A 453 19.17 88.16 9.26
CA LEU A 453 18.36 87.00 9.46
C LEU A 453 19.11 85.95 10.30
N PRO A 454 18.47 85.29 11.25
CA PRO A 454 19.11 84.19 11.98
C PRO A 454 19.56 83.09 11.02
N PRO A 455 20.65 82.38 11.35
CA PRO A 455 21.06 81.22 10.54
C PRO A 455 19.93 80.24 10.44
N THR A 456 19.73 79.70 9.25
CA THR A 456 18.76 78.60 9.03
C THR A 456 19.12 77.42 9.95
N PRO A 457 18.16 76.95 10.75
CA PRO A 457 18.44 75.78 11.64
C PRO A 457 18.89 74.63 10.81
N THR A 458 20.12 74.14 11.02
CA THR A 458 20.60 72.91 10.42
C THR A 458 19.91 71.77 11.15
N THR A 459 19.01 71.06 10.49
CA THR A 459 18.48 69.79 10.97
C THR A 459 19.60 68.79 11.09
N SER A 460 20.12 68.58 12.30
CA SER A 460 21.14 67.56 12.53
C SER A 460 20.49 66.17 12.59
N ILE A 461 21.03 65.25 11.85
CA ILE A 461 20.61 63.84 11.98
C ILE A 461 21.06 63.36 13.36
N PRO A 462 20.19 62.68 14.11
CA PRO A 462 20.54 62.08 15.41
C PRO A 462 21.75 61.18 15.29
N SER A 463 22.70 61.33 16.22
CA SER A 463 23.98 60.61 16.20
C SER A 463 23.83 59.08 16.25
N ASN A 464 22.73 58.62 16.85
CA ASN A 464 22.40 57.18 16.89
C ASN A 464 21.98 56.60 15.51
N LEU A 465 21.73 57.42 14.50
CA LEU A 465 21.45 56.98 13.13
C LEU A 465 22.68 57.04 12.22
N ILE A 466 23.80 57.54 12.72
CA ILE A 466 25.04 57.69 11.96
C ILE A 466 25.93 56.47 12.25
N GLY A 467 26.23 55.65 11.21
CA GLY A 467 27.08 54.47 11.37
C GLY A 467 26.77 53.40 10.33
N GLY A 468 27.41 52.25 10.50
CA GLY A 468 27.22 51.05 9.65
C GLY A 468 26.21 50.05 10.22
N TYR A 469 26.30 48.80 9.78
CA TYR A 469 25.48 47.72 10.30
C TYR A 469 25.52 47.54 11.82
N GLY A 470 26.69 47.73 12.46
CA GLY A 470 26.83 47.60 13.90
C GLY A 470 25.92 48.58 14.64
N GLN A 471 25.82 49.84 14.18
CA GLN A 471 24.93 50.85 14.74
C GLN A 471 23.44 50.50 14.50
N SER A 472 23.12 50.03 13.31
CA SER A 472 21.77 49.60 13.01
C SER A 472 21.32 48.42 13.89
N ILE A 473 22.18 47.43 14.13
CA ILE A 473 21.92 46.28 15.04
C ILE A 473 21.81 46.78 16.50
N SER A 474 22.65 47.75 16.91
CA SER A 474 22.55 48.40 18.23
C SER A 474 21.21 49.08 18.42
N ASN A 475 20.75 49.83 17.39
CA ASN A 475 19.43 50.48 17.39
C ASN A 475 18.29 49.44 17.44
N LEU A 476 18.42 48.34 16.74
CA LEU A 476 17.48 47.20 16.80
C LEU A 476 17.46 46.61 18.20
N ALA A 477 18.62 46.33 18.81
CA ALA A 477 18.73 45.75 20.15
C ALA A 477 18.22 46.71 21.26
N SER A 478 18.34 48.04 21.08
CA SER A 478 17.84 49.03 22.03
C SER A 478 16.31 49.15 22.07
N ASN A 479 15.60 48.48 21.13
CA ASN A 479 14.13 48.46 21.03
C ASN A 479 13.48 49.85 20.96
N GLN A 480 14.19 50.84 20.45
CA GLN A 480 13.70 52.19 20.37
C GLN A 480 12.62 52.39 19.31
N PHE A 481 12.71 51.62 18.21
CA PHE A 481 11.79 51.71 17.10
C PHE A 481 11.01 50.40 16.99
N ASN A 482 10.03 50.24 17.87
CA ASN A 482 9.19 49.03 17.89
C ASN A 482 7.80 49.30 17.34
N ASN A 483 7.19 48.27 16.82
CA ASN A 483 5.78 48.25 16.46
C ASN A 483 5.13 46.99 17.02
N PHE A 484 3.93 47.08 17.48
CA PHE A 484 3.15 45.88 17.80
C PHE A 484 1.75 45.98 17.22
N ARG A 485 1.23 44.85 16.81
CA ARG A 485 -0.13 44.73 16.33
C ARG A 485 -0.75 43.51 16.96
N VAL A 486 -1.91 43.65 17.55
CA VAL A 486 -2.74 42.53 18.01
C VAL A 486 -4.13 42.75 17.43
N GLY A 487 -4.68 41.70 16.87
CA GLY A 487 -5.97 41.76 16.21
C GLY A 487 -6.63 40.42 16.10
N VAL A 488 -7.88 40.41 15.72
CA VAL A 488 -8.66 39.22 15.42
C VAL A 488 -8.98 39.25 13.94
N SER A 489 -8.62 38.16 13.25
CA SER A 489 -8.99 37.94 11.85
C SER A 489 -10.19 36.99 11.80
N ILE A 490 -11.25 37.42 11.13
CA ILE A 490 -12.48 36.64 10.98
C ILE A 490 -12.70 36.40 9.49
N SER A 491 -12.77 35.11 9.12
CA SER A 491 -13.09 34.68 7.76
C SER A 491 -14.32 33.77 7.79
N LEU A 492 -15.38 34.23 7.13
CA LEU A 492 -16.65 33.52 7.04
C LEU A 492 -16.92 33.14 5.59
N PRO A 493 -16.85 31.85 5.22
CA PRO A 493 -17.33 31.44 3.92
C PRO A 493 -18.86 31.57 3.87
N LEU A 494 -19.39 32.43 2.99
CA LEU A 494 -20.84 32.62 2.84
C LEU A 494 -21.58 31.35 2.41
N ARG A 495 -20.91 30.48 1.69
CA ARG A 495 -21.35 29.12 1.32
C ARG A 495 -20.17 28.17 1.44
N ASN A 496 -20.22 27.27 2.42
CA ASN A 496 -19.11 26.34 2.70
C ASN A 496 -19.34 24.96 2.07
N ARG A 497 -19.73 24.94 0.79
CA ARG A 497 -20.05 23.69 0.06
C ARG A 497 -18.90 22.68 0.05
N THR A 498 -17.66 23.15 0.03
CA THR A 498 -16.49 22.26 0.07
C THR A 498 -16.42 21.49 1.37
N ALA A 499 -16.52 22.16 2.52
CA ALA A 499 -16.46 21.48 3.81
C ALA A 499 -17.71 20.63 4.07
N GLU A 500 -18.89 21.10 3.65
CA GLU A 500 -20.13 20.32 3.73
C GLU A 500 -20.05 19.06 2.87
N GLY A 501 -19.55 19.18 1.64
CA GLY A 501 -19.35 18.03 0.74
C GLY A 501 -18.33 17.03 1.28
N GLN A 502 -17.21 17.50 1.83
CA GLN A 502 -16.19 16.64 2.46
C GLN A 502 -16.74 15.93 3.71
N LEU A 503 -17.53 16.64 4.53
CA LEU A 503 -18.18 16.04 5.69
C LEU A 503 -19.21 14.99 5.24
N GLY A 504 -20.05 15.31 4.25
CA GLY A 504 -21.01 14.37 3.67
C GLY A 504 -20.34 13.12 3.13
N HIS A 505 -19.23 13.28 2.38
CA HIS A 505 -18.42 12.18 1.89
C HIS A 505 -17.91 11.31 3.06
N ALA A 506 -17.31 11.91 4.08
CA ALA A 506 -16.77 11.16 5.23
C ALA A 506 -17.87 10.41 6.02
N LEU A 507 -19.08 10.98 6.12
CA LEU A 507 -20.23 10.33 6.76
C LEU A 507 -20.72 9.11 5.95
N VAL A 508 -20.80 9.22 4.62
CA VAL A 508 -21.18 8.11 3.75
C VAL A 508 -20.10 7.03 3.76
N GLU A 509 -18.82 7.44 3.71
CA GLU A 509 -17.68 6.52 3.84
C GLU A 509 -17.72 5.74 5.17
N GLY A 510 -18.07 6.40 6.27
CA GLY A 510 -18.25 5.75 7.56
C GLY A 510 -19.37 4.70 7.55
N ARG A 511 -20.47 4.95 6.83
CA ARG A 511 -21.52 3.93 6.62
C ARG A 511 -21.01 2.77 5.76
N ARG A 512 -20.26 3.08 4.69
CA ARG A 512 -19.65 2.04 3.84
C ARG A 512 -18.75 1.12 4.65
N ILE A 513 -17.88 1.67 5.50
CA ILE A 513 -16.99 0.89 6.38
C ILE A 513 -17.82 0.00 7.35
N ALA A 514 -18.89 0.54 7.91
CA ALA A 514 -19.77 -0.23 8.79
C ALA A 514 -20.43 -1.42 8.06
N THR A 515 -20.94 -1.19 6.85
CA THR A 515 -21.53 -2.27 6.03
C THR A 515 -20.48 -3.30 5.61
N GLN A 516 -19.26 -2.87 5.27
CA GLN A 516 -18.16 -3.77 4.96
C GLN A 516 -17.76 -4.63 6.18
N ARG A 517 -17.82 -4.05 7.39
CA ARG A 517 -17.61 -4.80 8.62
C ARG A 517 -18.69 -5.87 8.84
N GLU A 518 -19.96 -5.54 8.66
CA GLU A 518 -21.07 -6.51 8.76
C GLU A 518 -20.90 -7.64 7.75
N GLN A 519 -20.50 -7.31 6.51
CA GLN A 519 -20.19 -8.30 5.47
C GLN A 519 -19.01 -9.21 5.90
N LEU A 520 -17.97 -8.64 6.48
CA LEU A 520 -16.82 -9.40 6.99
C LEU A 520 -17.24 -10.33 8.14
N GLU A 521 -18.08 -9.88 9.06
CA GLU A 521 -18.62 -10.71 10.14
C GLU A 521 -19.44 -11.89 9.60
N GLN A 522 -20.24 -11.67 8.54
CA GLN A 522 -20.96 -12.75 7.85
C GLN A 522 -19.99 -13.75 7.21
N LEU A 523 -18.93 -13.27 6.55
CA LEU A 523 -17.92 -14.14 5.95
C LEU A 523 -17.20 -14.97 7.01
N ILE A 524 -16.79 -14.37 8.12
CA ILE A 524 -16.18 -15.07 9.24
C ILE A 524 -17.13 -16.13 9.81
N GLN A 525 -18.42 -15.82 9.93
CA GLN A 525 -19.42 -16.80 10.38
C GLN A 525 -19.49 -18.01 9.43
N VAL A 526 -19.44 -17.79 8.12
CA VAL A 526 -19.42 -18.86 7.11
C VAL A 526 -18.12 -19.68 7.23
N GLU A 527 -16.97 -19.02 7.34
CA GLU A 527 -15.67 -19.69 7.46
C GLU A 527 -15.59 -20.57 8.72
N VAL A 528 -16.02 -20.08 9.87
CA VAL A 528 -16.02 -20.83 11.13
C VAL A 528 -16.96 -22.04 11.07
N ARG A 529 -18.16 -21.88 10.50
CA ARG A 529 -19.10 -22.99 10.31
C ARG A 529 -18.53 -24.06 9.37
N ASN A 530 -17.94 -23.63 8.25
CA ASN A 530 -17.32 -24.54 7.29
C ASN A 530 -16.12 -25.27 7.91
N ALA A 531 -15.29 -24.60 8.67
CA ALA A 531 -14.12 -25.20 9.33
C ALA A 531 -14.55 -26.25 10.38
N LEU A 532 -15.56 -25.95 11.19
CA LEU A 532 -16.13 -26.92 12.16
C LEU A 532 -16.76 -28.13 11.46
N GLN A 533 -17.53 -27.89 10.40
CA GLN A 533 -18.13 -28.98 9.62
C GLN A 533 -17.04 -29.83 8.94
N SER A 534 -15.99 -29.19 8.41
CA SER A 534 -14.84 -29.90 7.82
C SER A 534 -14.13 -30.77 8.84
N LEU A 535 -13.93 -30.29 10.08
CA LEU A 535 -13.32 -31.06 11.16
C LEU A 535 -14.17 -32.27 11.54
N THR A 536 -15.47 -32.08 11.76
CA THR A 536 -16.41 -33.17 12.10
C THR A 536 -16.48 -34.21 10.99
N THR A 537 -16.49 -33.76 9.74
CA THR A 537 -16.52 -34.64 8.57
C THR A 537 -15.19 -35.40 8.40
N ALA A 538 -14.05 -34.76 8.65
CA ALA A 538 -12.74 -35.41 8.59
C ALA A 538 -12.60 -36.50 9.65
N GLU A 539 -13.09 -36.27 10.88
CA GLU A 539 -13.13 -37.28 11.93
C GLU A 539 -13.99 -38.49 11.52
N ALA A 540 -15.20 -38.24 11.01
CA ALA A 540 -16.09 -39.30 10.56
C ALA A 540 -15.49 -40.10 9.38
N ARG A 541 -14.84 -39.42 8.43
CA ARG A 541 -14.12 -40.07 7.31
C ARG A 541 -12.96 -40.93 7.81
N LEU A 542 -12.18 -40.45 8.77
CA LEU A 542 -11.07 -41.22 9.34
C LEU A 542 -11.58 -42.51 9.97
N ARG A 543 -12.63 -42.43 10.78
CA ARG A 543 -13.23 -43.62 11.42
C ARG A 543 -13.72 -44.63 10.38
N SER A 544 -14.42 -44.17 9.34
CA SER A 544 -14.93 -45.04 8.28
C SER A 544 -13.80 -45.64 7.41
N ALA A 545 -12.78 -44.83 7.09
CA ALA A 545 -11.64 -45.29 6.31
C ALA A 545 -10.78 -46.33 7.04
N ALA A 546 -10.61 -46.20 8.35
CA ALA A 546 -9.90 -47.16 9.19
C ALA A 546 -10.62 -48.53 9.21
N VAL A 547 -11.95 -48.55 9.33
CA VAL A 547 -12.75 -49.79 9.23
C VAL A 547 -12.64 -50.38 7.83
N ALA A 548 -12.83 -49.57 6.79
CA ALA A 548 -12.74 -50.03 5.40
C ALA A 548 -11.36 -50.64 5.07
N ARG A 549 -10.27 -50.05 5.60
CA ARG A 549 -8.91 -50.59 5.41
C ARG A 549 -8.77 -51.94 6.13
N ALA A 550 -9.25 -52.07 7.38
CA ALA A 550 -9.18 -53.30 8.13
C ALA A 550 -9.98 -54.43 7.45
N ASP A 551 -11.18 -54.13 6.97
CA ASP A 551 -12.02 -55.08 6.25
C ASP A 551 -11.40 -55.50 4.90
N ALA A 552 -10.86 -54.55 4.13
CA ALA A 552 -10.17 -54.83 2.86
C ALA A 552 -8.94 -55.72 3.07
N GLU A 553 -8.21 -55.54 4.18
CA GLU A 553 -7.05 -56.37 4.52
C GLU A 553 -7.47 -57.79 4.83
N GLN A 554 -8.53 -57.97 5.64
CA GLN A 554 -9.08 -59.31 5.91
C GLN A 554 -9.62 -60.00 4.63
N GLN A 555 -10.29 -59.26 3.75
CA GLN A 555 -10.79 -59.78 2.50
C GLN A 555 -9.64 -60.25 1.58
N TYR A 556 -8.59 -59.43 1.44
CA TYR A 556 -7.43 -59.77 0.64
C TYR A 556 -6.73 -61.06 1.17
N GLU A 557 -6.45 -61.09 2.47
CA GLU A 557 -5.82 -62.26 3.10
C GLU A 557 -6.69 -63.52 3.00
N SER A 558 -8.00 -63.39 3.11
CA SER A 558 -8.94 -64.51 2.94
C SER A 558 -8.95 -65.01 1.51
N GLU A 559 -8.99 -64.10 0.51
CA GLU A 559 -9.05 -64.48 -0.91
C GLU A 559 -7.75 -65.13 -1.38
N LYS A 560 -6.60 -64.65 -0.87
CA LYS A 560 -5.31 -65.25 -1.11
C LYS A 560 -5.24 -66.70 -0.62
N ARG A 561 -5.72 -66.96 0.62
CA ARG A 561 -5.80 -68.33 1.17
C ARG A 561 -6.74 -69.22 0.36
N LYS A 562 -7.85 -68.70 -0.16
CA LYS A 562 -8.77 -69.46 -1.04
C LYS A 562 -8.12 -69.77 -2.38
N LEU A 563 -7.34 -68.85 -2.95
CA LEU A 563 -6.58 -69.12 -4.18
C LEU A 563 -5.58 -70.23 -3.97
N ASP A 564 -4.80 -70.22 -2.86
CA ASP A 564 -3.85 -71.27 -2.51
C ASP A 564 -4.53 -72.62 -2.28
N ALA A 565 -5.79 -72.66 -1.88
CA ALA A 565 -6.64 -73.82 -1.71
C ALA A 565 -7.38 -74.23 -3.01
N GLY A 566 -7.18 -73.54 -4.13
CA GLY A 566 -7.85 -73.80 -5.41
C GLY A 566 -9.35 -73.39 -5.43
N GLN A 567 -9.82 -72.63 -4.49
CA GLN A 567 -11.24 -72.20 -4.32
C GLN A 567 -11.52 -70.78 -4.80
N SER A 568 -10.53 -70.09 -5.37
CA SER A 568 -10.68 -68.73 -5.90
C SER A 568 -9.93 -68.55 -7.22
N THR A 569 -10.06 -67.42 -7.83
CA THR A 569 -9.40 -67.05 -9.07
C THR A 569 -8.35 -65.95 -8.86
N VAL A 570 -7.32 -65.92 -9.71
CA VAL A 570 -6.30 -64.87 -9.71
C VAL A 570 -6.95 -63.48 -9.86
N PHE A 571 -7.99 -63.36 -10.69
CA PHE A 571 -8.72 -62.12 -10.87
C PHE A 571 -9.27 -61.53 -9.56
N LEU A 572 -9.90 -62.37 -8.75
CA LEU A 572 -10.46 -61.92 -7.45
C LEU A 572 -9.36 -61.46 -6.48
N VAL A 573 -8.22 -62.17 -6.44
CA VAL A 573 -7.08 -61.79 -5.60
C VAL A 573 -6.49 -60.45 -6.05
N LEU A 574 -6.32 -60.23 -7.36
CA LEU A 574 -5.84 -58.94 -7.90
C LEU A 574 -6.83 -57.79 -7.64
N GLU A 575 -8.15 -58.06 -7.75
CA GLU A 575 -9.19 -57.11 -7.40
C GLU A 575 -9.11 -56.71 -5.92
N ARG A 576 -9.01 -57.66 -5.00
CA ARG A 576 -8.88 -57.42 -3.54
C ARG A 576 -7.56 -56.74 -3.21
N GLN A 577 -6.49 -57.02 -3.91
CA GLN A 577 -5.21 -56.31 -3.75
C GLN A 577 -5.33 -54.82 -4.12
N THR A 578 -6.00 -54.54 -5.23
CA THR A 578 -6.29 -53.13 -5.64
C THR A 578 -7.19 -52.43 -4.65
N ALA A 579 -8.24 -53.10 -4.18
CA ALA A 579 -9.14 -52.55 -3.16
C ALA A 579 -8.40 -52.24 -1.84
N LEU A 580 -7.50 -53.11 -1.38
CA LEU A 580 -6.67 -52.86 -0.20
C LEU A 580 -5.70 -51.70 -0.40
N ALA A 581 -5.02 -51.61 -1.54
CA ALA A 581 -4.14 -50.47 -1.82
C ALA A 581 -4.90 -49.13 -1.81
N THR A 582 -6.11 -49.12 -2.39
CA THR A 582 -7.01 -47.95 -2.38
C THR A 582 -7.48 -47.62 -0.96
N ALA A 583 -7.87 -48.62 -0.16
CA ALA A 583 -8.34 -48.41 1.21
C ALA A 583 -7.23 -47.83 2.12
N ARG A 584 -5.98 -48.34 1.98
CA ARG A 584 -4.80 -47.79 2.68
C ARG A 584 -4.52 -46.34 2.31
N GLY A 585 -4.61 -45.99 1.03
CA GLY A 585 -4.46 -44.63 0.54
C GLY A 585 -5.56 -43.70 1.09
N ASN A 586 -6.81 -44.17 1.14
CA ASN A 586 -7.95 -43.42 1.67
C ASN A 586 -7.84 -43.16 3.17
N GLU A 587 -7.41 -44.17 3.97
CA GLU A 587 -7.17 -43.99 5.41
C GLU A 587 -6.06 -42.97 5.67
N LEU A 588 -4.92 -43.08 4.96
CA LEU A 588 -3.83 -42.12 5.06
C LEU A 588 -4.27 -40.71 4.72
N ARG A 589 -5.06 -40.54 3.66
CA ARG A 589 -5.63 -39.24 3.28
C ARG A 589 -6.54 -38.70 4.38
N ALA A 590 -7.40 -39.54 4.94
CA ALA A 590 -8.29 -39.13 6.01
C ALA A 590 -7.53 -38.67 7.28
N GLN A 591 -6.41 -39.34 7.62
CA GLN A 591 -5.52 -38.95 8.72
C GLN A 591 -4.91 -37.56 8.50
N THR A 592 -4.35 -37.33 7.31
CA THR A 592 -3.73 -36.03 7.00
C THR A 592 -4.77 -34.93 6.81
N ASP A 593 -5.94 -35.23 6.24
CA ASP A 593 -7.04 -34.27 6.09
C ASP A 593 -7.60 -33.80 7.45
N LEU A 594 -7.61 -34.68 8.48
CA LEU A 594 -7.98 -34.29 9.83
C LEU A 594 -7.03 -33.21 10.38
N ASN A 595 -5.72 -33.39 10.23
CA ASN A 595 -4.73 -32.41 10.68
C ASN A 595 -4.82 -31.08 9.94
N LYS A 596 -5.10 -31.13 8.62
CA LYS A 596 -5.38 -29.92 7.83
C LYS A 596 -6.66 -29.21 8.28
N ALA A 597 -7.70 -29.98 8.65
CA ALA A 597 -8.95 -29.41 9.17
C ALA A 597 -8.74 -28.75 10.55
N ILE A 598 -7.88 -29.32 11.40
CA ILE A 598 -7.47 -28.69 12.67
C ILE A 598 -6.77 -27.36 12.42
N ALA A 599 -5.79 -27.32 11.51
CA ALA A 599 -5.09 -26.10 11.13
C ALA A 599 -6.04 -25.03 10.56
N GLU A 600 -7.02 -25.43 9.75
CA GLU A 600 -8.03 -24.53 9.21
C GLU A 600 -8.98 -23.98 10.28
N LEU A 601 -9.37 -24.78 11.25
CA LEU A 601 -10.16 -24.29 12.38
C LEU A 601 -9.38 -23.28 13.22
N GLN A 602 -8.08 -23.52 13.47
CA GLN A 602 -7.20 -22.58 14.16
C GLN A 602 -7.11 -21.24 13.40
N ARG A 603 -7.03 -21.28 12.06
CA ARG A 603 -7.05 -20.09 11.21
C ARG A 603 -8.40 -19.37 11.30
N ALA A 604 -9.50 -20.10 11.13
CA ALA A 604 -10.85 -19.54 11.12
C ALA A 604 -11.22 -18.88 12.46
N THR A 605 -10.72 -19.42 13.57
CA THR A 605 -10.91 -18.86 14.92
C THR A 605 -9.87 -17.80 15.31
N GLY A 606 -8.84 -17.56 14.48
CA GLY A 606 -7.75 -16.62 14.77
C GLY A 606 -6.74 -17.11 15.82
N ASN A 607 -6.79 -18.39 16.19
CA ASN A 607 -5.98 -18.97 17.27
C ASN A 607 -4.65 -19.59 16.79
N SER A 608 -4.30 -19.50 15.48
CA SER A 608 -3.11 -20.16 14.93
C SER A 608 -1.81 -19.75 15.63
N LEU A 609 -1.67 -18.50 16.07
CA LEU A 609 -0.46 -18.03 16.77
C LEU A 609 -0.35 -18.67 18.15
N THR A 610 -1.41 -18.66 18.92
CA THR A 610 -1.45 -19.21 20.30
C THR A 610 -1.34 -20.73 20.30
N ALA A 611 -2.00 -21.42 19.39
CA ALA A 611 -1.94 -22.87 19.25
C ALA A 611 -0.54 -23.38 18.89
N ASN A 612 0.24 -22.61 18.14
CA ASN A 612 1.61 -22.96 17.77
C ASN A 612 2.67 -22.32 18.70
N ASN A 613 2.27 -21.70 19.82
CA ASN A 613 3.15 -20.99 20.75
C ASN A 613 4.05 -19.95 20.08
N VAL A 614 3.52 -19.26 19.06
CA VAL A 614 4.24 -18.24 18.32
C VAL A 614 3.92 -16.87 18.93
N THR A 615 4.95 -16.22 19.45
CA THR A 615 4.90 -14.81 19.83
C THR A 615 5.47 -13.98 18.69
N VAL A 616 4.60 -13.29 17.98
CA VAL A 616 5.02 -12.40 16.89
C VAL A 616 5.44 -11.07 17.50
N GLN A 617 6.76 -10.86 17.59
CA GLN A 617 7.33 -9.55 17.90
C GLN A 617 7.43 -8.75 16.60
N VAL A 618 6.66 -7.67 16.51
CA VAL A 618 6.65 -6.77 15.34
C VAL A 618 7.79 -5.76 15.43
N ARG A 619 8.35 -5.53 16.64
CA ARG A 619 9.42 -4.56 16.95
C ARG A 619 10.60 -5.22 17.61
#